data_bdda541cb9a042b9d094b6397c0069ce
#
_entry.id   bdda541cb9a042b9d094b6397c0069ce
#
_cell.length_a   1.000
_cell.length_b   1.000
_cell.length_c   1.000
_cell.angle_alpha   90.00
_cell.angle_beta   90.00
_cell.angle_gamma   90.00
#
_symmetry.space_group_name_H-M   'P 1'
#
loop_
_entity.id
_entity.type
_entity.pdbx_description
1 polymer ?
#
loop_
_entity_poly.entity_id
_entity_poly.type
_entity_poly.pdbx_seq_one_letter_code
_entity_poly.pdbx_strand_id
1 'polypeptide(L)'
;MICLQLVSNALQFLSVVAERSNYRKIFENPEILANICENVVIPNLDFRQSDEELFEDSPEEYIRRDIEGSDIDTRRRAACDLVKTLSQNFEAKIFGIFGRYLEILLTKYKENPAVNWRSKDTAIYLVTSFASRGGTQKHGITQVSELVPLPQFCAQQIVPELERPNSNTYL
;
A
#
# COMPACT_ATOMS: atom_id res chain seq x y z
N MET A 1 -3.98 -8.00 19.87
CA MET A 1 -4.84 -6.82 19.62
C MET A 1 -4.16 -5.49 19.94
N ILE A 2 -3.65 -5.24 21.13
CA ILE A 2 -3.04 -3.95 21.54
C ILE A 2 -1.87 -3.51 20.63
N CYS A 3 -1.02 -4.43 20.19
CA CYS A 3 0.15 -4.11 19.37
C CYS A 3 -0.21 -3.62 17.95
N LEU A 4 -1.27 -4.16 17.34
CA LEU A 4 -1.73 -3.75 16.00
C LEU A 4 -2.31 -2.34 16.02
N GLN A 5 -3.09 -1.99 17.04
CA GLN A 5 -3.62 -0.63 17.20
C GLN A 5 -2.52 0.39 17.43
N LEU A 6 -1.48 0.04 18.17
CA LEU A 6 -0.35 0.93 18.40
C LEU A 6 0.37 1.27 17.09
N VAL A 7 0.58 0.28 16.21
CA VAL A 7 1.21 0.50 14.91
C VAL A 7 0.36 1.39 14.01
N SER A 8 -0.95 1.14 13.92
CA SER A 8 -1.88 1.99 13.16
C SER A 8 -1.85 3.44 13.66
N ASN A 9 -1.92 3.64 14.97
CA ASN A 9 -1.87 4.98 15.57
C ASN A 9 -0.52 5.68 15.30
N ALA A 10 0.60 4.94 15.33
CA ALA A 10 1.91 5.49 15.01
C ALA A 10 2.02 5.94 13.55
N LEU A 11 1.49 5.14 12.61
CA LEU A 11 1.44 5.49 11.18
C LEU A 11 0.55 6.71 10.93
N GLN A 12 -0.61 6.78 11.58
CA GLN A 12 -1.50 7.95 11.52
C GLN A 12 -0.82 9.19 12.08
N PHE A 13 -0.12 9.07 13.20
CA PHE A 13 0.65 10.19 13.75
C PHE A 13 1.70 10.70 12.75
N LEU A 14 2.44 9.79 12.10
CA LEU A 14 3.40 10.17 11.06
C LEU A 14 2.72 10.87 9.88
N SER A 15 1.52 10.42 9.46
CA SER A 15 0.74 11.08 8.42
C SER A 15 0.37 12.51 8.80
N VAL A 16 -0.14 12.71 10.01
CA VAL A 16 -0.47 14.05 10.54
C VAL A 16 0.76 14.96 10.59
N VAL A 17 1.91 14.43 11.00
CA VAL A 17 3.17 15.21 11.02
C VAL A 17 3.62 15.56 9.60
N ALA A 18 3.50 14.62 8.64
CA ALA A 18 3.89 14.85 7.25
C ALA A 18 3.02 15.89 6.52
N GLU A 19 1.75 16.02 6.90
CA GLU A 19 0.84 17.07 6.40
C GLU A 19 1.22 18.48 6.86
N ARG A 20 1.87 18.60 8.02
CA ARG A 20 2.18 19.90 8.61
C ARG A 20 3.38 20.55 7.93
N SER A 21 3.18 21.73 7.35
CA SER A 21 4.22 22.51 6.67
C SER A 21 5.47 22.76 7.54
N ASN A 22 5.27 22.95 8.85
CA ASN A 22 6.35 23.20 9.81
C ASN A 22 7.33 22.02 9.95
N TYR A 23 6.87 20.80 9.71
CA TYR A 23 7.67 19.57 9.83
C TYR A 23 8.13 19.01 8.48
N ARG A 24 7.74 19.65 7.37
CA ARG A 24 8.07 19.22 6.01
C ARG A 24 9.57 18.99 5.80
N LYS A 25 10.41 19.86 6.37
CA LYS A 25 11.87 19.78 6.28
C LYS A 25 12.45 18.46 6.78
N ILE A 26 11.79 17.78 7.72
CA ILE A 26 12.22 16.46 8.21
C ILE A 26 12.17 15.45 7.08
N PHE A 27 11.09 15.45 6.29
CA PHE A 27 10.86 14.52 5.19
C PHE A 27 11.56 14.93 3.89
N GLU A 28 12.09 16.15 3.80
CA GLU A 28 12.93 16.59 2.68
C GLU A 28 14.27 15.87 2.64
N ASN A 29 14.78 15.41 3.79
CA ASN A 29 15.99 14.61 3.88
C ASN A 29 15.76 13.25 3.18
N PRO A 30 16.54 12.93 2.11
CA PRO A 30 16.35 11.71 1.34
C PRO A 30 16.55 10.42 2.17
N GLU A 31 17.45 10.45 3.14
CA GLU A 31 17.75 9.28 3.99
C GLU A 31 16.59 9.00 4.95
N ILE A 32 16.00 10.04 5.54
CA ILE A 32 14.83 9.91 6.42
C ILE A 32 13.64 9.42 5.61
N LEU A 33 13.40 9.99 4.44
CA LEU A 33 12.29 9.60 3.58
C LEU A 33 12.44 8.15 3.12
N ALA A 34 13.63 7.75 2.68
CA ALA A 34 13.92 6.38 2.29
C ALA A 34 13.72 5.42 3.47
N ASN A 35 14.26 5.76 4.65
CA ASN A 35 14.09 4.95 5.85
C ASN A 35 12.62 4.73 6.22
N ILE A 36 11.79 5.78 6.17
CA ILE A 36 10.36 5.66 6.43
C ILE A 36 9.69 4.74 5.39
N CYS A 37 9.99 4.91 4.10
CA CYS A 37 9.43 4.07 3.05
C CYS A 37 9.83 2.60 3.22
N GLU A 38 11.12 2.32 3.45
CA GLU A 38 11.70 0.99 3.45
C GLU A 38 11.44 0.22 4.75
N ASN A 39 11.58 0.88 5.89
CA ASN A 39 11.54 0.21 7.19
C ASN A 39 10.22 0.41 7.95
N VAL A 40 9.39 1.37 7.52
CA VAL A 40 8.09 1.61 8.15
C VAL A 40 6.95 1.26 7.20
N VAL A 41 6.91 1.82 6.00
CA VAL A 41 5.78 1.63 5.08
C VAL A 41 5.75 0.19 4.53
N ILE A 42 6.80 -0.25 3.82
CA ILE A 42 6.82 -1.56 3.15
C ILE A 42 6.48 -2.72 4.11
N PRO A 43 7.10 -2.84 5.31
CA PRO A 43 6.78 -3.94 6.23
C PRO A 43 5.35 -3.88 6.80
N ASN A 44 4.69 -2.72 6.71
CA ASN A 44 3.32 -2.55 7.16
C ASN A 44 2.29 -2.67 6.03
N LEU A 45 2.72 -2.76 4.77
CA LEU A 45 1.89 -3.17 3.65
C LEU A 45 1.83 -4.69 3.46
N ASP A 46 2.81 -5.44 3.98
CA ASP A 46 2.88 -6.90 3.84
C ASP A 46 1.62 -7.59 4.36
N PHE A 47 1.14 -8.57 3.59
CA PHE A 47 0.09 -9.49 4.02
C PHE A 47 0.67 -10.49 5.02
N ARG A 48 0.19 -10.46 6.25
CA ARG A 48 0.66 -11.29 7.37
C ARG A 48 -0.27 -12.44 7.64
N GLN A 49 0.20 -13.40 8.43
CA GLN A 49 -0.62 -14.53 8.87
C GLN A 49 -1.90 -14.09 9.60
N SER A 50 -1.85 -13.02 10.38
CA SER A 50 -3.05 -12.47 11.05
C SER A 50 -4.10 -11.93 10.06
N ASP A 51 -3.67 -11.47 8.89
CA ASP A 51 -4.56 -10.99 7.83
C ASP A 51 -5.20 -12.21 7.12
N GLU A 52 -4.42 -13.29 6.91
CA GLU A 52 -4.87 -14.57 6.39
C GLU A 52 -5.90 -15.23 7.31
N GLU A 53 -5.59 -15.33 8.62
CA GLU A 53 -6.52 -15.84 9.63
C GLU A 53 -7.84 -15.07 9.64
N LEU A 54 -7.79 -13.74 9.58
CA LEU A 54 -9.01 -12.92 9.53
C LEU A 54 -9.81 -13.17 8.23
N PHE A 55 -9.13 -13.32 7.09
CA PHE A 55 -9.78 -13.60 5.81
C PHE A 55 -10.43 -14.99 5.81
N GLU A 56 -9.76 -16.00 6.37
CA GLU A 56 -10.30 -17.37 6.48
C GLU A 56 -11.49 -17.44 7.44
N ASP A 57 -11.41 -16.76 8.58
CA ASP A 57 -12.48 -16.76 9.58
C ASP A 57 -13.70 -15.91 9.15
N SER A 58 -13.45 -14.77 8.49
CA SER A 58 -14.51 -13.83 8.12
C SER A 58 -14.09 -12.96 6.92
N PRO A 59 -14.19 -13.48 5.68
CA PRO A 59 -13.76 -12.74 4.48
C PRO A 59 -14.51 -11.42 4.28
N GLU A 60 -15.80 -11.37 4.61
CA GLU A 60 -16.58 -10.13 4.53
C GLU A 60 -16.07 -9.05 5.50
N GLU A 61 -15.65 -9.46 6.70
CA GLU A 61 -15.08 -8.53 7.68
C GLU A 61 -13.70 -8.03 7.24
N TYR A 62 -12.88 -8.92 6.66
CA TYR A 62 -11.59 -8.54 6.08
C TYR A 62 -11.77 -7.50 4.97
N ILE A 63 -12.65 -7.76 4.00
CA ILE A 63 -12.94 -6.85 2.87
C ILE A 63 -13.41 -5.49 3.41
N ARG A 64 -14.35 -5.49 4.33
CA ARG A 64 -14.89 -4.26 4.92
C ARG A 64 -13.83 -3.45 5.66
N ARG A 65 -12.95 -4.10 6.41
CA ARG A 65 -11.89 -3.44 7.19
C ARG A 65 -10.76 -2.91 6.32
N ASP A 66 -10.27 -3.74 5.42
CA ASP A 66 -9.01 -3.46 4.70
C ASP A 66 -9.25 -2.75 3.36
N ILE A 67 -10.34 -3.04 2.67
CA ILE A 67 -10.62 -2.57 1.31
C ILE A 67 -11.67 -1.45 1.30
N GLU A 68 -12.84 -1.65 1.88
CA GLU A 68 -13.96 -0.71 1.79
C GLU A 68 -13.83 0.49 2.74
N GLY A 69 -13.03 0.38 3.77
CA GLY A 69 -12.80 1.47 4.70
C GLY A 69 -13.87 1.60 5.77
N SER A 70 -13.90 0.66 6.69
CA SER A 70 -14.66 0.79 7.94
C SER A 70 -14.00 1.82 8.89
N ASP A 71 -14.71 2.16 9.98
CA ASP A 71 -14.18 3.01 11.06
C ASP A 71 -12.97 2.38 11.80
N ILE A 72 -12.61 1.15 11.47
CA ILE A 72 -11.47 0.45 12.07
C ILE A 72 -10.27 0.57 11.14
N ASP A 73 -9.28 1.34 11.58
CA ASP A 73 -8.02 1.49 10.86
C ASP A 73 -7.17 0.24 10.97
N THR A 74 -6.94 -0.40 9.82
CA THR A 74 -5.98 -1.49 9.73
C THR A 74 -4.56 -0.93 9.59
N ARG A 75 -3.58 -1.74 9.97
CA ARG A 75 -2.15 -1.44 9.78
C ARG A 75 -1.82 -1.12 8.31
N ARG A 76 -2.33 -1.94 7.37
CA ARG A 76 -2.10 -1.79 5.94
C ARG A 76 -2.70 -0.49 5.42
N ARG A 77 -3.92 -0.18 5.84
CA ARG A 77 -4.59 1.05 5.47
C ARG A 77 -3.88 2.30 6.00
N ALA A 78 -3.48 2.30 7.27
CA ALA A 78 -2.72 3.39 7.84
C ALA A 78 -1.37 3.61 7.12
N ALA A 79 -0.71 2.52 6.66
CA ALA A 79 0.48 2.62 5.82
C ALA A 79 0.17 3.22 4.44
N CYS A 80 -0.94 2.83 3.79
CA CYS A 80 -1.39 3.46 2.54
C CYS A 80 -1.65 4.95 2.68
N ASP A 81 -2.29 5.36 3.77
CA ASP A 81 -2.61 6.77 3.99
C ASP A 81 -1.34 7.59 4.25
N LEU A 82 -0.35 7.01 4.92
CA LEU A 82 0.98 7.63 5.04
C LEU A 82 1.66 7.80 3.68
N VAL A 83 1.59 6.79 2.79
CA VAL A 83 2.11 6.90 1.41
C VAL A 83 1.43 8.01 0.65
N LYS A 84 0.10 8.09 0.69
CA LYS A 84 -0.69 9.15 0.03
C LYS A 84 -0.26 10.53 0.53
N THR A 85 -0.13 10.69 1.84
CA THR A 85 0.30 11.95 2.47
C THR A 85 1.70 12.35 2.04
N LEU A 86 2.65 11.43 2.09
CA LEU A 86 4.02 11.69 1.64
C LEU A 86 4.09 12.01 0.15
N SER A 87 3.28 11.33 -0.68
CA SER A 87 3.24 11.54 -2.13
C SER A 87 2.72 12.93 -2.50
N GLN A 88 1.86 13.57 -1.70
CA GLN A 88 1.41 14.95 -1.94
C GLN A 88 2.56 15.95 -2.01
N ASN A 89 3.63 15.73 -1.24
CA ASN A 89 4.75 16.64 -1.14
C ASN A 89 6.04 16.15 -1.82
N PHE A 90 6.20 14.82 -1.98
CA PHE A 90 7.45 14.18 -2.39
C PHE A 90 7.26 13.14 -3.49
N GLU A 91 6.24 13.31 -4.34
CA GLU A 91 5.78 12.31 -5.31
C GLU A 91 6.92 11.65 -6.11
N ALA A 92 7.78 12.44 -6.76
CA ALA A 92 8.87 11.91 -7.58
C ALA A 92 9.89 11.08 -6.77
N LYS A 93 10.20 11.50 -5.53
CA LYS A 93 11.11 10.76 -4.65
C LYS A 93 10.47 9.44 -4.19
N ILE A 94 9.21 9.50 -3.75
CA ILE A 94 8.42 8.35 -3.32
C ILE A 94 8.28 7.35 -4.47
N PHE A 95 7.96 7.82 -5.67
CA PHE A 95 7.87 6.98 -6.86
C PHE A 95 9.21 6.27 -7.17
N GLY A 96 10.33 6.98 -7.06
CA GLY A 96 11.66 6.39 -7.28
C GLY A 96 12.02 5.30 -6.25
N ILE A 97 11.62 5.49 -4.98
CA ILE A 97 11.84 4.49 -3.93
C ILE A 97 10.94 3.27 -4.17
N PHE A 98 9.64 3.47 -4.29
CA PHE A 98 8.67 2.38 -4.43
C PHE A 98 8.76 1.65 -5.76
N GLY A 99 9.18 2.32 -6.85
CA GLY A 99 9.44 1.66 -8.12
C GLY A 99 10.46 0.52 -8.00
N ARG A 100 11.55 0.76 -7.27
CA ARG A 100 12.56 -0.29 -6.99
C ARG A 100 11.99 -1.45 -6.18
N TYR A 101 11.21 -1.15 -5.15
CA TYR A 101 10.56 -2.19 -4.34
C TYR A 101 9.52 -2.98 -5.12
N LEU A 102 8.75 -2.31 -5.97
CA LEU A 102 7.80 -2.95 -6.87
C LEU A 102 8.47 -3.97 -7.78
N GLU A 103 9.61 -3.61 -8.39
CA GLU A 103 10.39 -4.54 -9.22
C GLU A 103 10.89 -5.75 -8.42
N ILE A 104 11.39 -5.54 -7.21
CA ILE A 104 11.85 -6.61 -6.32
C ILE A 104 10.69 -7.56 -5.99
N LEU A 105 9.54 -7.02 -5.58
CA LEU A 105 8.36 -7.80 -5.20
C LEU A 105 7.81 -8.61 -6.37
N LEU A 106 7.69 -8.01 -7.56
CA LEU A 106 7.22 -8.69 -8.76
C LEU A 106 8.22 -9.74 -9.27
N THR A 107 9.52 -9.49 -9.14
CA THR A 107 10.56 -10.47 -9.50
C THR A 107 10.48 -11.68 -8.57
N LYS A 108 10.39 -11.45 -7.26
CA LYS A 108 10.22 -12.51 -6.26
C LYS A 108 8.96 -13.36 -6.53
N TYR A 109 7.85 -12.71 -6.88
CA TYR A 109 6.64 -13.44 -7.27
C TYR A 109 6.88 -14.34 -8.48
N LYS A 110 7.54 -13.84 -9.54
CA LYS A 110 7.82 -14.61 -10.77
C LYS A 110 8.70 -15.84 -10.55
N GLU A 111 9.61 -15.80 -9.55
CA GLU A 111 10.47 -16.95 -9.22
C GLU A 111 9.66 -18.16 -8.75
N ASN A 112 8.65 -17.96 -7.92
CA ASN A 112 7.75 -19.02 -7.46
C ASN A 112 6.39 -18.41 -7.05
N PRO A 113 5.43 -18.30 -7.98
CA PRO A 113 4.12 -17.69 -7.70
C PRO A 113 3.33 -18.37 -6.59
N ALA A 114 3.44 -19.68 -6.45
CA ALA A 114 2.70 -20.45 -5.44
C ALA A 114 3.16 -20.14 -4.02
N VAL A 115 4.45 -19.90 -3.82
CA VAL A 115 5.04 -19.59 -2.51
C VAL A 115 5.08 -18.08 -2.24
N ASN A 116 5.38 -17.30 -3.28
CA ASN A 116 5.65 -15.86 -3.16
C ASN A 116 4.43 -14.98 -3.51
N TRP A 117 3.20 -15.52 -3.44
CA TRP A 117 1.98 -14.79 -3.76
C TRP A 117 1.81 -13.51 -2.92
N ARG A 118 2.24 -13.53 -1.63
CA ARG A 118 2.22 -12.36 -0.75
C ARG A 118 3.04 -11.20 -1.29
N SER A 119 4.12 -11.46 -2.02
CA SER A 119 4.90 -10.40 -2.65
C SER A 119 4.11 -9.70 -3.75
N LYS A 120 3.27 -10.41 -4.49
CA LYS A 120 2.38 -9.82 -5.50
C LYS A 120 1.24 -9.05 -4.85
N ASP A 121 0.61 -9.57 -3.81
CA ASP A 121 -0.40 -8.85 -3.02
C ASP A 121 0.17 -7.51 -2.51
N THR A 122 1.35 -7.54 -1.87
CA THR A 122 2.02 -6.34 -1.39
C THR A 122 2.34 -5.36 -2.53
N ALA A 123 2.75 -5.86 -3.70
CA ALA A 123 3.01 -5.04 -4.88
C ALA A 123 1.75 -4.34 -5.39
N ILE A 124 0.62 -5.05 -5.47
CA ILE A 124 -0.68 -4.48 -5.87
C ILE A 124 -1.12 -3.42 -4.86
N TYR A 125 -1.02 -3.74 -3.57
CA TYR A 125 -1.40 -2.84 -2.49
C TYR A 125 -0.53 -1.56 -2.47
N LEU A 126 0.77 -1.71 -2.72
CA LEU A 126 1.71 -0.60 -2.86
C LEU A 126 1.32 0.31 -4.02
N VAL A 127 1.08 -0.26 -5.22
CA VAL A 127 0.66 0.53 -6.39
C VAL A 127 -0.64 1.28 -6.12
N THR A 128 -1.62 0.63 -5.50
CA THR A 128 -2.89 1.26 -5.12
C THR A 128 -2.67 2.45 -4.18
N SER A 129 -1.70 2.34 -3.25
CA SER A 129 -1.43 3.40 -2.28
C SER A 129 -0.89 4.69 -2.88
N PHE A 130 -0.02 4.61 -3.89
CA PHE A 130 0.56 5.81 -4.50
C PHE A 130 -0.04 6.19 -5.88
N ALA A 131 -0.84 5.32 -6.49
CA ALA A 131 -1.56 5.65 -7.71
C ALA A 131 -2.71 6.63 -7.47
N SER A 132 -3.35 6.57 -6.29
CA SER A 132 -4.47 7.42 -5.93
C SER A 132 -3.99 8.72 -5.31
N ARG A 133 -4.23 9.85 -5.97
CA ARG A 133 -3.97 11.20 -5.44
C ARG A 133 -5.18 11.70 -4.63
N GLY A 134 -5.06 11.64 -3.29
CA GLY A 134 -6.04 12.24 -2.39
C GLY A 134 -7.39 11.53 -2.34
N GLY A 135 -8.33 12.12 -1.59
CA GLY A 135 -9.68 11.61 -1.50
C GLY A 135 -10.49 11.83 -2.77
N THR A 136 -11.57 11.10 -2.90
CA THR A 136 -12.54 11.25 -4.00
C THR A 136 -13.00 12.70 -4.10
N GLN A 137 -12.81 13.34 -5.24
CA GLN A 137 -13.27 14.70 -5.47
C GLN A 137 -14.80 14.80 -5.39
N LYS A 138 -15.34 16.03 -5.29
CA LYS A 138 -16.78 16.34 -5.20
C LYS A 138 -17.67 15.65 -6.23
N HIS A 139 -17.10 15.08 -7.30
CA HIS A 139 -17.81 14.40 -8.39
C HIS A 139 -17.48 12.90 -8.52
N GLY A 140 -16.89 12.28 -7.47
CA GLY A 140 -16.60 10.85 -7.50
C GLY A 140 -15.42 10.44 -8.38
N ILE A 141 -14.64 11.37 -8.92
CA ILE A 141 -13.49 11.08 -9.76
C ILE A 141 -12.23 11.06 -8.90
N THR A 142 -11.59 9.90 -8.82
CA THR A 142 -10.27 9.75 -8.17
C THR A 142 -9.19 10.26 -9.12
N GLN A 143 -8.38 11.21 -8.66
CA GLN A 143 -7.20 11.61 -9.43
C GLN A 143 -6.13 10.53 -9.33
N VAL A 144 -5.63 10.09 -10.48
CA VAL A 144 -4.55 9.11 -10.59
C VAL A 144 -3.23 9.84 -10.84
N SER A 145 -2.15 9.35 -10.24
CA SER A 145 -0.80 9.87 -10.49
C SER A 145 -0.40 9.61 -11.94
N GLU A 146 0.09 10.63 -12.63
CA GLU A 146 0.61 10.52 -14.00
C GLU A 146 1.92 9.72 -14.07
N LEU A 147 2.62 9.57 -12.93
CA LEU A 147 3.84 8.78 -12.85
C LEU A 147 3.58 7.27 -12.86
N VAL A 148 2.33 6.85 -12.60
CA VAL A 148 1.94 5.43 -12.53
C VAL A 148 1.23 5.03 -13.81
N PRO A 149 1.80 4.16 -14.65
CA PRO A 149 1.12 3.62 -15.83
C PRO A 149 0.08 2.57 -15.42
N LEU A 150 -0.95 3.02 -14.67
CA LEU A 150 -1.96 2.15 -14.04
C LEU A 150 -2.66 1.21 -15.02
N PRO A 151 -3.10 1.66 -16.24
CA PRO A 151 -3.70 0.75 -17.20
C PRO A 151 -2.78 -0.39 -17.62
N GLN A 152 -1.48 -0.09 -17.84
CA GLN A 152 -0.48 -1.09 -18.18
C GLN A 152 -0.22 -2.05 -17.01
N PHE A 153 -0.13 -1.53 -15.79
CA PHE A 153 0.04 -2.36 -14.59
C PHE A 153 -1.16 -3.31 -14.43
N CYS A 154 -2.39 -2.82 -14.56
CA CYS A 154 -3.59 -3.65 -14.49
C CYS A 154 -3.58 -4.75 -15.56
N ALA A 155 -3.30 -4.41 -16.81
CA ALA A 155 -3.26 -5.38 -17.91
C ALA A 155 -2.18 -6.45 -17.72
N GLN A 156 -1.02 -6.10 -17.15
CA GLN A 156 0.10 -7.03 -17.00
C GLN A 156 0.10 -7.81 -15.68
N GLN A 157 -0.46 -7.24 -14.62
CA GLN A 157 -0.32 -7.80 -13.28
C GLN A 157 -1.66 -8.25 -12.67
N ILE A 158 -2.78 -7.65 -13.01
CA ILE A 158 -4.08 -7.95 -12.42
C ILE A 158 -4.88 -8.89 -13.32
N VAL A 159 -5.10 -8.51 -14.58
CA VAL A 159 -5.92 -9.29 -15.52
C VAL A 159 -5.48 -10.74 -15.62
N PRO A 160 -4.17 -11.09 -15.74
CA PRO A 160 -3.75 -12.49 -15.81
C PRO A 160 -4.09 -13.33 -14.57
N GLU A 161 -4.22 -12.72 -13.39
CA GLU A 161 -4.63 -13.44 -12.19
C GLU A 161 -6.13 -13.72 -12.18
N LEU A 162 -6.94 -12.78 -12.66
CA LEU A 162 -8.38 -12.94 -12.76
C LEU A 162 -8.78 -13.99 -13.81
N GLU A 163 -7.96 -14.19 -14.84
CA GLU A 163 -8.21 -15.15 -15.92
C GLU A 163 -7.70 -16.59 -15.61
N ARG A 164 -6.90 -16.77 -14.56
CA ARG A 164 -6.37 -18.09 -14.20
C ARG A 164 -7.43 -18.94 -13.50
N PRO A 165 -7.74 -20.16 -14.00
CA PRO A 165 -8.77 -21.02 -13.43
C PRO A 165 -8.47 -21.56 -12.02
N ASN A 166 -7.24 -21.44 -11.53
CA ASN A 166 -6.80 -21.84 -10.19
C ASN A 166 -5.92 -20.74 -9.57
N SER A 167 -6.35 -19.48 -9.65
CA SER A 167 -5.66 -18.39 -8.96
C SER A 167 -5.66 -18.59 -7.45
N ASN A 168 -4.64 -18.09 -6.80
CA ASN A 168 -4.61 -18.06 -5.35
C ASN A 168 -5.81 -17.22 -4.84
N THR A 169 -6.54 -17.75 -3.86
CA THR A 169 -7.77 -17.12 -3.31
C THR A 169 -7.52 -15.72 -2.73
N TYR A 170 -6.27 -15.42 -2.39
CA TYR A 170 -5.87 -14.13 -1.79
C TYR A 170 -5.41 -13.10 -2.85
N LEU A 171 -5.24 -13.48 -4.10
CA LEU A 171 -4.87 -12.59 -5.22
C LEU A 171 -6.06 -12.27 -6.10
#